data_397b1a68030e118f1233bc77fa7a5aa7
#
_entry.id   397b1a68030e118f1233bc77fa7a5aa7
#
_cell.length_a   1.000
_cell.length_b   1.000
_cell.length_c   1.000
_cell.angle_alpha   90.00
_cell.angle_beta   90.00
_cell.angle_gamma   90.00
#
_symmetry.space_group_name_H-M   'P 1'
#
loop_
_entity.id
_entity.type
_entity.pdbx_description
1 polymer ?
#
loop_
_entity_poly.entity_id
_entity_poly.type
_entity_poly.pdbx_seq_one_letter_code
_entity_poly.pdbx_strand_id
1 'polypeptide(L)'
;MNSFSKQKPARIEWIDFGKGLTVLMVVFGHVVLGLFESKRFEDSNQWLLFVTQIFYLFHIPVFYALSGFFFKPVDNLKTFVTFVKQKTIILGIPYLFYSIIQFGLQKLGGATVRNAASFWDLLNIYQTPLGVSWYLYVLWWIYLVVAFLSIWIKSYHQLFFISVVAYLLSIFAPTNIYIVQKIFLWTFFFLLGLWLRHSGVGTFLTKRWKLISCVTLVIITVFLIYWQLSGPTFYISYDRPGLNGFIFPVSVILAMASYPILSDRLNRFADYFRKIGKDSLVIYLLHAPIVSVTRIALLKLGVSNIFIHIVMGLLLGWFGSILILYLSKKIPYADFVFYPMKYLRKVK
;
A
#
# COMPACT_ATOMS: atom_id res chain seq x y z
N MET A 1 24.58 13.58 -37.29
CA MET A 1 24.45 13.65 -35.82
C MET A 1 22.98 13.55 -35.48
N ASN A 2 22.45 12.35 -35.25
CA ASN A 2 21.05 12.14 -34.90
C ASN A 2 20.92 12.21 -33.37
N SER A 3 20.29 13.29 -32.89
CA SER A 3 19.89 13.44 -31.50
C SER A 3 18.75 12.45 -31.18
N PHE A 4 19.09 11.29 -30.62
CA PHE A 4 18.11 10.42 -30.00
C PHE A 4 17.51 11.17 -28.79
N SER A 5 16.37 11.81 -28.98
CA SER A 5 15.54 12.28 -27.90
C SER A 5 15.14 11.05 -27.08
N LYS A 6 15.68 10.93 -25.84
CA LYS A 6 15.23 9.90 -24.88
C LYS A 6 13.75 10.16 -24.57
N GLN A 7 12.84 9.61 -25.38
CA GLN A 7 11.44 9.61 -25.07
C GLN A 7 11.26 8.96 -23.69
N LYS A 8 10.68 9.70 -22.74
CA LYS A 8 10.26 9.12 -21.47
C LYS A 8 9.34 7.94 -21.78
N PRO A 9 9.56 6.76 -21.16
CA PRO A 9 8.68 5.61 -21.40
C PRO A 9 7.22 6.04 -21.17
N ALA A 10 6.35 5.67 -22.11
CA ALA A 10 4.93 6.00 -22.03
C ALA A 10 4.36 5.54 -20.69
N ARG A 11 3.69 6.45 -20.03
CA ARG A 11 3.09 6.20 -18.69
C ARG A 11 1.86 5.31 -18.89
N ILE A 12 1.73 4.28 -18.08
CA ILE A 12 0.61 3.33 -18.14
C ILE A 12 -0.52 3.87 -17.27
N GLU A 13 -1.50 4.50 -17.86
CA GLU A 13 -2.55 5.28 -17.18
C GLU A 13 -3.42 4.47 -16.23
N TRP A 14 -3.78 3.22 -16.59
CA TRP A 14 -4.59 2.38 -15.73
C TRP A 14 -3.88 2.00 -14.42
N ILE A 15 -2.54 1.97 -14.39
CA ILE A 15 -1.79 1.76 -13.15
C ILE A 15 -1.91 2.97 -12.22
N ASP A 16 -1.86 4.19 -12.78
CA ASP A 16 -2.09 5.39 -11.98
C ASP A 16 -3.53 5.42 -11.47
N PHE A 17 -4.52 5.06 -12.30
CA PHE A 17 -5.90 4.87 -11.87
C PHE A 17 -6.00 3.87 -10.72
N GLY A 18 -5.41 2.67 -10.89
CA GLY A 18 -5.39 1.63 -9.88
C GLY A 18 -4.78 2.09 -8.56
N LYS A 19 -3.64 2.78 -8.59
CA LYS A 19 -3.02 3.36 -7.39
C LYS A 19 -3.92 4.40 -6.72
N GLY A 20 -4.57 5.25 -7.50
CA GLY A 20 -5.50 6.25 -6.98
C GLY A 20 -6.71 5.63 -6.30
N LEU A 21 -7.34 4.64 -6.93
CA LEU A 21 -8.47 3.93 -6.35
C LEU A 21 -8.07 3.13 -5.11
N THR A 22 -6.93 2.44 -5.18
CA THR A 22 -6.44 1.63 -4.06
C THR A 22 -6.06 2.50 -2.85
N VAL A 23 -5.49 3.72 -3.03
CA VAL A 23 -5.19 4.60 -1.89
C VAL A 23 -6.47 5.16 -1.24
N LEU A 24 -7.55 5.35 -2.00
CA LEU A 24 -8.85 5.66 -1.40
C LEU A 24 -9.34 4.52 -0.48
N MET A 25 -9.18 3.26 -0.93
CA MET A 25 -9.48 2.09 -0.09
C MET A 25 -8.63 2.04 1.18
N VAL A 26 -7.35 2.47 1.12
CA VAL A 26 -6.49 2.59 2.31
C VAL A 26 -7.06 3.62 3.28
N VAL A 27 -7.42 4.82 2.81
CA VAL A 27 -7.99 5.86 3.66
C VAL A 27 -9.26 5.35 4.35
N PHE A 28 -10.15 4.72 3.57
CA PHE A 28 -11.39 4.15 4.11
C PHE A 28 -11.13 3.06 5.15
N GLY A 29 -10.26 2.11 4.82
CA GLY A 29 -9.87 1.03 5.72
C GLY A 29 -9.31 1.54 7.04
N HIS A 30 -8.47 2.60 7.02
CA HIS A 30 -7.91 3.19 8.24
C HIS A 30 -8.93 4.01 9.04
N VAL A 31 -9.90 4.64 8.41
CA VAL A 31 -11.03 5.29 9.13
C VAL A 31 -11.79 4.24 9.92
N VAL A 32 -12.22 3.17 9.26
CA VAL A 32 -13.05 2.12 9.89
C VAL A 32 -12.27 1.33 10.94
N LEU A 33 -11.03 0.93 10.62
CA LEU A 33 -10.15 0.25 11.58
C LEU A 33 -9.89 1.12 12.81
N GLY A 34 -9.64 2.41 12.62
CA GLY A 34 -9.42 3.33 13.71
C GLY A 34 -10.63 3.47 14.64
N LEU A 35 -11.85 3.41 14.11
CA LEU A 35 -13.08 3.39 14.91
C LEU A 35 -13.24 2.08 15.68
N PHE A 36 -13.03 0.94 15.00
CA PHE A 36 -13.04 -0.38 15.64
C PHE A 36 -12.03 -0.46 16.80
N GLU A 37 -10.79 -0.04 16.55
CA GLU A 37 -9.72 -0.09 17.54
C GLU A 37 -9.89 0.91 18.68
N SER A 38 -10.71 1.95 18.51
CA SER A 38 -11.00 2.93 19.58
C SER A 38 -11.80 2.33 20.73
N LYS A 39 -12.50 1.20 20.49
CA LYS A 39 -13.42 0.55 21.46
C LYS A 39 -14.48 1.48 22.04
N ARG A 40 -14.85 2.55 21.29
CA ARG A 40 -15.87 3.52 21.69
C ARG A 40 -17.22 3.28 21.05
N PHE A 41 -17.32 2.31 20.11
CA PHE A 41 -18.52 2.01 19.32
C PHE A 41 -18.82 0.51 19.40
N GLU A 42 -19.00 -0.01 20.63
CA GLU A 42 -19.12 -1.46 20.88
C GLU A 42 -20.29 -2.10 20.13
N ASP A 43 -21.44 -1.43 20.07
CA ASP A 43 -22.63 -1.91 19.33
C ASP A 43 -22.36 -2.04 17.82
N SER A 44 -21.34 -1.37 17.31
CA SER A 44 -20.98 -1.36 15.89
C SER A 44 -19.72 -2.22 15.57
N ASN A 45 -19.12 -2.84 16.57
CA ASN A 45 -17.83 -3.52 16.41
C ASN A 45 -17.83 -4.61 15.33
N GLN A 46 -18.90 -5.40 15.23
CA GLN A 46 -18.96 -6.49 14.25
C GLN A 46 -18.95 -5.97 12.81
N TRP A 47 -19.77 -4.97 12.49
CA TRP A 47 -19.79 -4.45 11.14
C TRP A 47 -18.55 -3.60 10.83
N LEU A 48 -17.98 -2.87 11.79
CA LEU A 48 -16.70 -2.18 11.63
C LEU A 48 -15.58 -3.15 11.27
N LEU A 49 -15.54 -4.29 11.98
CA LEU A 49 -14.59 -5.36 11.70
C LEU A 49 -14.80 -5.97 10.31
N PHE A 50 -16.06 -6.24 9.94
CA PHE A 50 -16.41 -6.77 8.63
C PHE A 50 -16.01 -5.82 7.48
N VAL A 51 -16.33 -4.54 7.60
CA VAL A 51 -15.96 -3.53 6.60
C VAL A 51 -14.43 -3.35 6.54
N THR A 52 -13.74 -3.35 7.67
CA THR A 52 -12.27 -3.35 7.71
C THR A 52 -11.72 -4.53 6.92
N GLN A 53 -12.27 -5.72 7.12
CA GLN A 53 -11.85 -6.93 6.41
C GLN A 53 -11.94 -6.79 4.89
N ILE A 54 -13.05 -6.23 4.38
CA ILE A 54 -13.24 -6.00 2.94
C ILE A 54 -12.08 -5.15 2.38
N PHE A 55 -11.75 -4.03 3.02
CA PHE A 55 -10.68 -3.15 2.53
C PHE A 55 -9.29 -3.79 2.67
N TYR A 56 -9.07 -4.51 3.76
CA TYR A 56 -7.78 -5.16 4.03
C TYR A 56 -7.47 -6.33 3.09
N LEU A 57 -8.48 -6.95 2.50
CA LEU A 57 -8.27 -7.94 1.43
C LEU A 57 -7.63 -7.34 0.17
N PHE A 58 -7.86 -6.06 -0.10
CA PHE A 58 -7.51 -5.44 -1.38
C PHE A 58 -6.26 -4.55 -1.32
N HIS A 59 -6.23 -3.57 -0.40
CA HIS A 59 -5.37 -2.41 -0.62
C HIS A 59 -3.88 -2.73 -0.61
N ILE A 60 -3.36 -3.51 0.33
CA ILE A 60 -1.91 -3.79 0.39
C ILE A 60 -1.46 -4.80 -0.66
N PRO A 61 -2.11 -5.97 -0.85
CA PRO A 61 -1.73 -6.89 -1.92
C PRO A 61 -1.70 -6.24 -3.30
N VAL A 62 -2.73 -5.43 -3.61
CA VAL A 62 -2.83 -4.73 -4.89
C VAL A 62 -1.74 -3.66 -5.02
N PHE A 63 -1.40 -2.91 -3.96
CA PHE A 63 -0.32 -1.92 -4.02
C PHE A 63 1.05 -2.56 -4.30
N TYR A 64 1.37 -3.70 -3.70
CA TYR A 64 2.60 -4.42 -4.02
C TYR A 64 2.62 -4.89 -5.47
N ALA A 65 1.51 -5.42 -5.98
CA ALA A 65 1.40 -5.85 -7.38
C ALA A 65 1.57 -4.69 -8.36
N LEU A 66 0.89 -3.54 -8.12
CA LEU A 66 1.05 -2.32 -8.92
C LEU A 66 2.48 -1.76 -8.85
N SER A 67 3.18 -1.93 -7.73
CA SER A 67 4.58 -1.49 -7.58
C SER A 67 5.53 -2.40 -8.34
N GLY A 68 5.32 -3.71 -8.28
CA GLY A 68 6.10 -4.71 -8.99
C GLY A 68 5.94 -4.63 -10.51
N PHE A 69 4.78 -4.23 -11.00
CA PHE A 69 4.49 -4.08 -12.43
C PHE A 69 5.51 -3.19 -13.16
N PHE A 70 6.07 -2.20 -12.47
CA PHE A 70 7.08 -1.30 -13.04
C PHE A 70 8.52 -1.68 -12.72
N PHE A 71 8.74 -2.76 -12.00
CA PHE A 71 10.09 -3.19 -11.68
C PHE A 71 10.86 -3.56 -12.96
N LYS A 72 12.11 -3.11 -13.00
CA LYS A 72 13.06 -3.49 -14.06
C LYS A 72 14.20 -4.25 -13.40
N PRO A 73 14.45 -5.50 -13.79
CA PRO A 73 15.61 -6.25 -13.33
C PRO A 73 16.92 -5.50 -13.54
N VAL A 74 17.88 -5.73 -12.67
CA VAL A 74 19.24 -5.18 -12.79
C VAL A 74 20.19 -6.26 -13.28
N ASP A 75 21.22 -5.86 -14.03
CA ASP A 75 22.07 -6.82 -14.74
C ASP A 75 23.39 -7.13 -14.03
N ASN A 76 23.84 -6.23 -13.14
CA ASN A 76 25.13 -6.36 -12.46
C ASN A 76 25.17 -5.55 -11.16
N LEU A 77 26.23 -5.77 -10.37
CA LEU A 77 26.41 -5.11 -9.07
C LEU A 77 26.50 -3.58 -9.16
N LYS A 78 27.06 -3.02 -10.22
CA LYS A 78 27.16 -1.56 -10.40
C LYS A 78 25.80 -0.93 -10.58
N THR A 79 24.94 -1.53 -11.42
CA THR A 79 23.55 -1.10 -11.62
C THR A 79 22.71 -1.34 -10.36
N PHE A 80 22.95 -2.42 -9.63
CA PHE A 80 22.33 -2.73 -8.35
C PHE A 80 22.62 -1.62 -7.32
N VAL A 81 23.87 -1.24 -7.10
CA VAL A 81 24.24 -0.18 -6.14
C VAL A 81 23.56 1.12 -6.51
N THR A 82 23.54 1.48 -7.80
CA THR A 82 22.86 2.70 -8.28
C THR A 82 21.35 2.62 -8.02
N PHE A 83 20.73 1.48 -8.27
CA PHE A 83 19.32 1.22 -8.02
C PHE A 83 18.99 1.34 -6.52
N VAL A 84 19.80 0.71 -5.65
CA VAL A 84 19.65 0.77 -4.19
C VAL A 84 19.72 2.22 -3.72
N LYS A 85 20.74 2.98 -4.12
CA LYS A 85 20.87 4.43 -3.76
C LYS A 85 19.61 5.20 -4.14
N GLN A 86 19.09 5.01 -5.36
CA GLN A 86 17.85 5.67 -5.80
C GLN A 86 16.64 5.30 -4.95
N LYS A 87 16.46 3.99 -4.67
CA LYS A 87 15.32 3.52 -3.87
C LYS A 87 15.41 3.95 -2.42
N THR A 88 16.61 3.97 -1.85
CA THR A 88 16.85 4.50 -0.49
C THR A 88 16.48 5.98 -0.38
N ILE A 89 16.84 6.78 -1.37
CA ILE A 89 16.45 8.21 -1.38
C ILE A 89 14.92 8.35 -1.52
N ILE A 90 14.31 7.65 -2.49
CA ILE A 90 12.87 7.80 -2.81
C ILE A 90 11.97 7.31 -1.67
N LEU A 91 12.33 6.22 -0.99
CA LEU A 91 11.51 5.60 0.06
C LEU A 91 12.01 5.95 1.46
N GLY A 92 13.33 6.06 1.65
CA GLY A 92 13.94 6.29 2.95
C GLY A 92 13.72 7.69 3.49
N ILE A 93 13.81 8.74 2.66
CA ILE A 93 13.54 10.12 3.11
C ILE A 93 12.08 10.27 3.58
N PRO A 94 11.05 9.89 2.79
CA PRO A 94 9.67 9.88 3.28
C PRO A 94 9.48 9.01 4.52
N TYR A 95 10.13 7.84 4.57
CA TYR A 95 10.06 6.94 5.72
C TYR A 95 10.54 7.58 7.02
N LEU A 96 11.74 8.18 7.00
CA LEU A 96 12.31 8.85 8.17
C LEU A 96 11.45 10.03 8.63
N PHE A 97 11.06 10.88 7.70
CA PHE A 97 10.23 12.05 7.99
C PHE A 97 8.89 11.64 8.61
N TYR A 98 8.21 10.65 8.01
CA TYR A 98 6.95 10.16 8.54
C TYR A 98 7.11 9.52 9.91
N SER A 99 8.19 8.77 10.14
CA SER A 99 8.47 8.15 11.45
C SER A 99 8.62 9.21 12.55
N ILE A 100 9.29 10.35 12.25
CA ILE A 100 9.41 11.48 13.17
C ILE A 100 8.06 12.13 13.44
N ILE A 101 7.25 12.37 12.39
CA ILE A 101 5.89 12.92 12.55
C ILE A 101 5.03 11.99 13.41
N GLN A 102 5.03 10.69 13.10
CA GLN A 102 4.26 9.69 13.82
C GLN A 102 4.65 9.63 15.30
N PHE A 103 5.94 9.64 15.58
CA PHE A 103 6.46 9.71 16.94
C PHE A 103 5.98 10.97 17.68
N GLY A 104 6.10 12.14 17.04
CA GLY A 104 5.65 13.42 17.60
C GLY A 104 4.16 13.42 17.92
N LEU A 105 3.32 12.93 17.01
CA LEU A 105 1.87 12.83 17.21
C LEU A 105 1.51 11.82 18.33
N GLN A 106 2.23 10.72 18.46
CA GLN A 106 2.03 9.76 19.53
C GLN A 106 2.42 10.35 20.89
N LYS A 107 3.46 11.17 20.96
CA LYS A 107 3.85 11.89 22.18
C LYS A 107 2.83 12.95 22.56
N LEU A 108 2.38 13.77 21.61
CA LEU A 108 1.38 14.82 21.84
C LEU A 108 0.01 14.25 22.22
N GLY A 109 -0.35 13.09 21.69
CA GLY A 109 -1.61 12.41 22.00
C GLY A 109 -1.67 11.81 23.40
N GLY A 110 -0.55 11.52 24.04
CA GLY A 110 -0.45 10.99 25.41
C GLY A 110 -1.37 9.79 25.65
N ALA A 111 -2.20 9.86 26.70
CA ALA A 111 -3.15 8.80 27.07
C ALA A 111 -4.28 8.56 26.06
N THR A 112 -4.48 9.45 25.08
CA THR A 112 -5.51 9.27 24.02
C THR A 112 -5.01 8.44 22.84
N VAL A 113 -3.73 8.10 22.81
CA VAL A 113 -3.11 7.30 21.75
C VAL A 113 -2.93 5.87 22.25
N ARG A 114 -3.32 4.91 21.44
CA ARG A 114 -3.28 3.47 21.76
C ARG A 114 -1.88 2.96 22.14
N ASN A 115 -0.87 3.40 21.41
CA ASN A 115 0.53 3.02 21.62
C ASN A 115 1.35 4.30 21.75
N ALA A 116 1.66 4.69 22.98
CA ALA A 116 2.58 5.80 23.23
C ALA A 116 3.99 5.34 22.84
N ALA A 117 4.56 5.94 21.80
CA ALA A 117 5.93 5.63 21.39
C ALA A 117 6.92 6.15 22.41
N SER A 118 7.90 5.31 22.78
CA SER A 118 9.08 5.71 23.51
C SER A 118 10.14 6.27 22.55
N PHE A 119 11.13 6.98 23.10
CA PHE A 119 12.25 7.43 22.27
C PHE A 119 13.02 6.25 21.65
N TRP A 120 13.06 5.12 22.35
CA TRP A 120 13.66 3.88 21.85
C TRP A 120 12.92 3.31 20.63
N ASP A 121 11.61 3.49 20.52
CA ASP A 121 10.86 3.06 19.34
C ASP A 121 11.25 3.89 18.11
N LEU A 122 11.54 5.20 18.28
CA LEU A 122 12.07 6.01 17.20
C LEU A 122 13.49 5.60 16.78
N LEU A 123 14.34 5.23 17.73
CA LEU A 123 15.68 4.73 17.42
C LEU A 123 15.64 3.36 16.75
N ASN A 124 14.64 2.53 17.06
CA ASN A 124 14.48 1.17 16.55
C ASN A 124 13.67 1.08 15.24
N ILE A 125 13.37 2.20 14.58
CA ILE A 125 12.62 2.18 13.30
C ILE A 125 13.32 1.35 12.21
N TYR A 126 14.62 1.12 12.32
CA TYR A 126 15.36 0.25 11.40
C TYR A 126 14.99 -1.24 11.55
N GLN A 127 14.37 -1.65 12.64
CA GLN A 127 13.83 -3.01 12.86
C GLN A 127 12.30 -3.03 12.83
N THR A 128 11.66 -2.07 13.52
CA THR A 128 10.22 -2.02 13.70
C THR A 128 9.70 -0.65 13.29
N PRO A 129 9.09 -0.53 12.09
CA PRO A 129 8.58 0.73 11.58
C PRO A 129 7.38 1.23 12.39
N LEU A 130 7.23 2.55 12.52
CA LEU A 130 6.12 3.19 13.22
C LEU A 130 4.91 3.40 12.30
N GLY A 131 3.73 2.97 12.76
CA GLY A 131 2.46 3.19 12.07
C GLY A 131 2.47 2.72 10.61
N VAL A 132 1.84 3.44 9.71
CA VAL A 132 1.68 3.04 8.30
C VAL A 132 2.99 3.06 7.51
N SER A 133 4.09 3.62 8.05
CA SER A 133 5.39 3.64 7.37
C SER A 133 5.97 2.25 7.10
N TRP A 134 5.46 1.22 7.76
CA TRP A 134 5.88 -0.16 7.57
C TRP A 134 5.84 -0.59 6.09
N TYR A 135 4.88 -0.09 5.31
CA TYR A 135 4.77 -0.42 3.89
C TYR A 135 5.99 0.07 3.09
N LEU A 136 6.48 1.30 3.35
CA LEU A 136 7.67 1.85 2.67
C LEU A 136 8.91 1.05 3.02
N TYR A 137 9.05 0.71 4.30
CA TYR A 137 10.15 -0.09 4.82
C TYR A 137 10.21 -1.47 4.15
N VAL A 138 9.08 -2.18 4.12
CA VAL A 138 8.99 -3.51 3.50
C VAL A 138 9.16 -3.41 1.97
N LEU A 139 8.57 -2.41 1.31
CA LEU A 139 8.72 -2.19 -0.12
C LEU A 139 10.19 -1.90 -0.50
N TRP A 140 10.92 -1.16 0.33
CA TRP A 140 12.35 -0.93 0.13
C TRP A 140 13.14 -2.24 0.19
N TRP A 141 12.89 -3.08 1.18
CA TRP A 141 13.53 -4.39 1.30
C TRP A 141 13.19 -5.32 0.13
N ILE A 142 11.93 -5.34 -0.31
CA ILE A 142 11.51 -6.12 -1.49
C ILE A 142 12.28 -5.65 -2.73
N TYR A 143 12.41 -4.34 -2.95
CA TYR A 143 13.21 -3.82 -4.04
C TYR A 143 14.66 -4.29 -3.98
N LEU A 144 15.27 -4.31 -2.80
CA LEU A 144 16.65 -4.77 -2.62
C LEU A 144 16.79 -6.25 -2.95
N VAL A 145 15.95 -7.09 -2.33
CA VAL A 145 16.02 -8.54 -2.51
C VAL A 145 15.75 -8.92 -3.96
N VAL A 146 14.69 -8.39 -4.56
CA VAL A 146 14.32 -8.73 -5.95
C VAL A 146 15.36 -8.20 -6.94
N ALA A 147 15.89 -6.99 -6.74
CA ALA A 147 16.97 -6.47 -7.58
C ALA A 147 18.24 -7.30 -7.46
N PHE A 148 18.63 -7.71 -6.25
CA PHE A 148 19.76 -8.56 -6.02
C PHE A 148 19.60 -9.92 -6.72
N LEU A 149 18.47 -10.59 -6.53
CA LEU A 149 18.18 -11.86 -7.19
C LEU A 149 18.19 -11.73 -8.72
N SER A 150 17.72 -10.61 -9.27
CA SER A 150 17.66 -10.39 -10.72
C SER A 150 19.02 -10.27 -11.39
N ILE A 151 20.13 -10.12 -10.63
CA ILE A 151 21.48 -10.15 -11.19
C ILE A 151 21.76 -11.51 -11.83
N TRP A 152 21.36 -12.58 -11.15
CA TRP A 152 21.60 -13.96 -11.59
C TRP A 152 20.37 -14.60 -12.24
N ILE A 153 19.17 -14.27 -11.77
CA ILE A 153 17.93 -14.88 -12.24
C ILE A 153 17.27 -13.94 -13.25
N LYS A 154 17.42 -14.25 -14.54
CA LYS A 154 16.88 -13.42 -15.65
C LYS A 154 15.45 -13.77 -16.05
N SER A 155 14.97 -14.94 -15.67
CA SER A 155 13.62 -15.40 -15.99
C SER A 155 12.59 -14.85 -14.99
N TYR A 156 11.58 -14.15 -15.50
CA TYR A 156 10.42 -13.70 -14.71
C TYR A 156 9.65 -14.86 -14.10
N HIS A 157 9.60 -16.01 -14.76
CA HIS A 157 8.95 -17.22 -14.27
C HIS A 157 9.69 -17.80 -13.07
N GLN A 158 11.03 -17.84 -13.10
CA GLN A 158 11.83 -18.33 -11.98
C GLN A 158 11.72 -17.41 -10.75
N LEU A 159 11.81 -16.07 -10.95
CA LEU A 159 11.61 -15.11 -9.86
C LEU A 159 10.23 -15.26 -9.23
N PHE A 160 9.19 -15.41 -10.07
CA PHE A 160 7.83 -15.61 -9.60
C PHE A 160 7.70 -16.93 -8.81
N PHE A 161 8.23 -18.04 -9.34
CA PHE A 161 8.19 -19.33 -8.65
C PHE A 161 8.86 -19.28 -7.26
N ILE A 162 10.05 -18.65 -7.16
CA ILE A 162 10.73 -18.44 -5.87
C ILE A 162 9.83 -17.67 -4.90
N SER A 163 9.11 -16.65 -5.38
CA SER A 163 8.21 -15.90 -4.53
C SER A 163 6.97 -16.69 -4.11
N VAL A 164 6.48 -17.62 -4.93
CA VAL A 164 5.43 -18.57 -4.54
C VAL A 164 5.90 -19.44 -3.36
N VAL A 165 7.11 -19.99 -3.46
CA VAL A 165 7.69 -20.78 -2.36
C VAL A 165 7.83 -19.95 -1.09
N ALA A 166 8.37 -18.72 -1.19
CA ALA A 166 8.49 -17.81 -0.05
C ALA A 166 7.10 -17.48 0.56
N TYR A 167 6.09 -17.27 -0.28
CA TYR A 167 4.71 -17.03 0.19
C TYR A 167 4.15 -18.23 0.95
N LEU A 168 4.31 -19.43 0.43
CA LEU A 168 3.88 -20.66 1.12
C LEU A 168 4.61 -20.83 2.45
N LEU A 169 5.92 -20.57 2.49
CA LEU A 169 6.68 -20.57 3.74
C LEU A 169 6.13 -19.53 4.73
N SER A 170 5.75 -18.33 4.30
CA SER A 170 5.16 -17.32 5.18
C SER A 170 3.82 -17.74 5.81
N ILE A 171 3.10 -18.64 5.16
CA ILE A 171 1.80 -19.18 5.61
C ILE A 171 1.97 -20.39 6.52
N PHE A 172 2.76 -21.39 6.06
CA PHE A 172 2.86 -22.69 6.74
C PHE A 172 3.99 -22.78 7.77
N ALA A 173 5.05 -21.97 7.62
CA ALA A 173 6.20 -21.93 8.51
C ALA A 173 6.60 -20.47 8.83
N PRO A 174 5.71 -19.67 9.46
CA PRO A 174 5.97 -18.27 9.71
C PRO A 174 7.15 -18.07 10.67
N THR A 175 8.03 -17.13 10.33
CA THR A 175 9.18 -16.76 11.16
C THR A 175 8.85 -15.64 12.14
N ASN A 176 9.60 -15.56 13.24
CA ASN A 176 9.50 -14.47 14.23
C ASN A 176 10.33 -13.23 13.83
N ILE A 177 11.19 -13.33 12.82
CA ILE A 177 11.96 -12.20 12.32
C ILE A 177 11.05 -11.35 11.43
N TYR A 178 10.63 -10.19 11.96
CA TYR A 178 9.64 -9.31 11.35
C TYR A 178 9.86 -9.09 9.85
N ILE A 179 11.06 -8.62 9.46
CA ILE A 179 11.33 -8.28 8.07
C ILE A 179 11.36 -9.50 7.13
N VAL A 180 11.85 -10.64 7.61
CA VAL A 180 11.89 -11.89 6.82
C VAL A 180 10.46 -12.35 6.55
N GLN A 181 9.60 -12.37 7.58
CA GLN A 181 8.18 -12.72 7.42
C GLN A 181 7.49 -11.79 6.42
N LYS A 182 7.73 -10.49 6.51
CA LYS A 182 7.15 -9.50 5.58
C LYS A 182 7.67 -9.66 4.15
N ILE A 183 8.96 -9.92 3.95
CA ILE A 183 9.55 -10.18 2.63
C ILE A 183 8.92 -11.44 2.04
N PHE A 184 8.83 -12.54 2.79
CA PHE A 184 8.25 -13.79 2.30
C PHE A 184 6.80 -13.60 1.87
N LEU A 185 6.00 -12.89 2.68
CA LEU A 185 4.59 -12.64 2.40
C LEU A 185 4.38 -11.71 1.19
N TRP A 186 5.08 -10.58 1.14
CA TRP A 186 4.72 -9.49 0.22
C TRP A 186 5.51 -9.50 -1.11
N THR A 187 6.67 -10.18 -1.18
CA THR A 187 7.43 -10.32 -2.44
C THR A 187 6.63 -11.07 -3.50
N PHE A 188 5.79 -12.02 -3.08
CA PHE A 188 4.91 -12.74 -3.98
C PHE A 188 4.00 -11.78 -4.77
N PHE A 189 3.33 -10.84 -4.12
CA PHE A 189 2.43 -9.90 -4.79
C PHE A 189 3.21 -8.94 -5.70
N PHE A 190 4.37 -8.48 -5.26
CA PHE A 190 5.24 -7.65 -6.07
C PHE A 190 5.67 -8.39 -7.36
N LEU A 191 6.12 -9.63 -7.25
CA LEU A 191 6.54 -10.43 -8.40
C LEU A 191 5.35 -10.95 -9.22
N LEU A 192 4.17 -11.14 -8.61
CA LEU A 192 2.94 -11.41 -9.35
C LEU A 192 2.62 -10.25 -10.32
N GLY A 193 2.73 -9.01 -9.88
CA GLY A 193 2.54 -7.83 -10.74
C GLY A 193 3.54 -7.80 -11.90
N LEU A 194 4.82 -8.06 -11.63
CA LEU A 194 5.86 -8.16 -12.65
C LEU A 194 5.58 -9.30 -13.64
N TRP A 195 5.25 -10.47 -13.14
CA TRP A 195 4.97 -11.67 -13.93
C TRP A 195 3.75 -11.48 -14.82
N LEU A 196 2.64 -10.92 -14.30
CA LEU A 196 1.44 -10.62 -15.08
C LEU A 196 1.71 -9.67 -16.25
N ARG A 197 2.65 -8.74 -16.09
CA ARG A 197 3.07 -7.85 -17.18
C ARG A 197 3.76 -8.58 -18.33
N HIS A 198 4.56 -9.60 -18.03
CA HIS A 198 5.47 -10.22 -18.99
C HIS A 198 5.03 -11.59 -19.50
N SER A 199 4.12 -12.28 -18.80
CA SER A 199 3.67 -13.65 -19.13
C SER A 199 2.53 -13.73 -20.13
N GLY A 200 1.95 -12.60 -20.55
CA GLY A 200 0.73 -12.60 -21.36
C GLY A 200 -0.57 -12.90 -20.58
N VAL A 201 -0.45 -13.43 -19.35
CA VAL A 201 -1.61 -13.70 -18.48
C VAL A 201 -2.37 -12.42 -18.16
N GLY A 202 -1.69 -11.30 -17.95
CA GLY A 202 -2.35 -10.00 -17.76
C GLY A 202 -3.28 -9.62 -18.92
N THR A 203 -2.87 -9.89 -20.15
CA THR A 203 -3.71 -9.69 -21.36
C THR A 203 -4.90 -10.64 -21.36
N PHE A 204 -4.72 -11.89 -20.97
CA PHE A 204 -5.83 -12.86 -20.83
C PHE A 204 -6.84 -12.40 -19.78
N LEU A 205 -6.37 -11.97 -18.59
CA LEU A 205 -7.25 -11.45 -17.54
C LEU A 205 -8.10 -10.27 -18.04
N THR A 206 -7.48 -9.32 -18.73
CA THR A 206 -8.17 -8.16 -19.28
C THR A 206 -9.17 -8.53 -20.37
N LYS A 207 -8.83 -9.46 -21.28
CA LYS A 207 -9.76 -9.95 -22.31
C LYS A 207 -10.99 -10.66 -21.73
N ARG A 208 -10.83 -11.39 -20.65
CA ARG A 208 -11.88 -12.14 -19.95
C ARG A 208 -12.37 -11.46 -18.67
N TRP A 209 -12.19 -10.15 -18.55
CA TRP A 209 -12.41 -9.41 -17.32
C TRP A 209 -13.78 -9.65 -16.67
N LYS A 210 -14.88 -9.74 -17.43
CA LYS A 210 -16.23 -9.99 -16.89
C LYS A 210 -16.30 -11.32 -16.14
N LEU A 211 -15.85 -12.39 -16.80
CA LEU A 211 -15.85 -13.73 -16.22
C LEU A 211 -14.91 -13.77 -14.98
N ILE A 212 -13.69 -13.27 -15.14
CA ILE A 212 -12.68 -13.24 -14.06
C ILE A 212 -13.20 -12.44 -12.87
N SER A 213 -13.76 -11.24 -13.10
CA SER A 213 -14.32 -10.42 -12.02
C SER A 213 -15.51 -11.09 -11.34
N CYS A 214 -16.40 -11.74 -12.11
CA CYS A 214 -17.51 -12.48 -11.54
C CYS A 214 -17.02 -13.63 -10.65
N VAL A 215 -16.11 -14.47 -11.15
CA VAL A 215 -15.57 -15.61 -10.39
C VAL A 215 -14.83 -15.14 -9.13
N THR A 216 -13.95 -14.13 -9.25
CA THR A 216 -13.20 -13.64 -8.11
C THR A 216 -14.09 -12.96 -7.07
N LEU A 217 -15.13 -12.22 -7.48
CA LEU A 217 -16.12 -11.65 -6.56
C LEU A 217 -16.91 -12.73 -5.83
N VAL A 218 -17.32 -13.80 -6.53
CA VAL A 218 -17.98 -14.96 -5.88
C VAL A 218 -17.05 -15.58 -4.83
N ILE A 219 -15.78 -15.84 -5.18
CA ILE A 219 -14.81 -16.40 -4.23
C ILE A 219 -14.64 -15.49 -3.00
N ILE A 220 -14.49 -14.18 -3.21
CA ILE A 220 -14.35 -13.22 -2.11
C ILE A 220 -15.62 -13.19 -1.26
N THR A 221 -16.81 -13.20 -1.88
CA THR A 221 -18.09 -13.20 -1.15
C THR A 221 -18.24 -14.46 -0.31
N VAL A 222 -17.98 -15.64 -0.89
CA VAL A 222 -18.02 -16.91 -0.17
C VAL A 222 -17.03 -16.90 1.00
N PHE A 223 -15.81 -16.39 0.78
CA PHE A 223 -14.81 -16.25 1.83
C PHE A 223 -15.28 -15.32 2.96
N LEU A 224 -15.87 -14.17 2.63
CA LEU A 224 -16.37 -13.21 3.63
C LEU A 224 -17.54 -13.79 4.42
N ILE A 225 -18.43 -14.54 3.78
CA ILE A 225 -19.55 -15.26 4.46
C ILE A 225 -18.97 -16.32 5.41
N TYR A 226 -18.05 -17.16 4.91
CA TYR A 226 -17.39 -18.18 5.74
C TYR A 226 -16.69 -17.55 6.94
N TRP A 227 -15.92 -16.46 6.71
CA TRP A 227 -15.21 -15.73 7.75
C TRP A 227 -16.19 -15.17 8.80
N GLN A 228 -17.31 -14.57 8.36
CA GLN A 228 -18.33 -14.02 9.27
C GLN A 228 -19.02 -15.13 10.08
N LEU A 229 -19.37 -16.24 9.45
CA LEU A 229 -20.00 -17.40 10.12
C LEU A 229 -19.08 -18.13 11.10
N SER A 230 -17.76 -18.07 10.86
CA SER A 230 -16.76 -18.64 11.75
C SER A 230 -16.56 -17.83 13.04
N GLY A 231 -17.30 -16.72 13.23
CA GLY A 231 -17.24 -15.89 14.41
C GLY A 231 -15.88 -15.20 14.61
N PRO A 232 -15.35 -14.49 13.60
CA PRO A 232 -14.04 -13.87 13.69
C PRO A 232 -14.05 -12.76 14.75
N THR A 233 -12.96 -12.68 15.50
CA THR A 233 -12.76 -11.64 16.52
C THR A 233 -11.81 -10.53 16.06
N PHE A 234 -11.14 -10.74 14.90
CA PHE A 234 -10.16 -9.80 14.35
C PHE A 234 -10.09 -9.93 12.81
N TYR A 235 -9.56 -8.91 12.15
CA TYR A 235 -9.29 -8.92 10.70
C TYR A 235 -8.10 -9.81 10.35
N ILE A 236 -7.97 -10.20 9.07
CA ILE A 236 -6.85 -11.00 8.60
C ILE A 236 -5.54 -10.22 8.81
N SER A 237 -4.62 -10.82 9.55
CA SER A 237 -3.34 -10.21 9.86
C SER A 237 -2.45 -10.08 8.62
N TYR A 238 -1.83 -8.90 8.47
CA TYR A 238 -0.77 -8.67 7.48
C TYR A 238 0.60 -9.20 7.92
N ASP A 239 0.69 -9.75 9.12
CA ASP A 239 1.91 -10.36 9.62
C ASP A 239 1.89 -11.87 9.44
N ARG A 240 0.80 -12.51 9.86
CA ARG A 240 0.62 -13.96 9.84
C ARG A 240 -0.82 -14.30 9.43
N PRO A 241 -1.13 -14.23 8.13
CA PRO A 241 -2.50 -14.45 7.67
C PRO A 241 -2.95 -15.92 7.81
N GLY A 242 -2.01 -16.87 7.96
CA GLY A 242 -2.32 -18.30 7.94
C GLY A 242 -3.01 -18.69 6.62
N LEU A 243 -3.87 -19.72 6.65
CA LEU A 243 -4.61 -20.20 5.47
C LEU A 243 -5.51 -19.10 4.86
N ASN A 244 -6.01 -18.16 5.67
CA ASN A 244 -6.81 -17.04 5.17
C ASN A 244 -6.02 -16.15 4.19
N GLY A 245 -4.69 -16.19 4.21
CA GLY A 245 -3.85 -15.48 3.26
C GLY A 245 -4.12 -15.86 1.80
N PHE A 246 -4.58 -17.08 1.51
CA PHE A 246 -4.89 -17.52 0.15
C PHE A 246 -5.96 -16.67 -0.56
N ILE A 247 -6.69 -15.83 0.15
CA ILE A 247 -7.65 -14.90 -0.45
C ILE A 247 -6.96 -13.67 -1.10
N PHE A 248 -5.79 -13.26 -0.61
CA PHE A 248 -5.09 -12.08 -1.14
C PHE A 248 -4.76 -12.14 -2.65
N PRO A 249 -4.27 -13.27 -3.22
CA PRO A 249 -4.07 -13.39 -4.67
C PRO A 249 -5.34 -13.13 -5.48
N VAL A 250 -6.51 -13.55 -4.95
CA VAL A 250 -7.81 -13.37 -5.63
C VAL A 250 -8.14 -11.88 -5.78
N SER A 251 -7.86 -11.07 -4.77
CA SER A 251 -8.07 -9.62 -4.84
C SER A 251 -7.16 -8.95 -5.86
N VAL A 252 -5.90 -9.40 -5.99
CA VAL A 252 -4.97 -8.90 -7.01
C VAL A 252 -5.44 -9.27 -8.41
N ILE A 253 -5.89 -10.52 -8.62
CA ILE A 253 -6.42 -10.97 -9.91
C ILE A 253 -7.63 -10.13 -10.30
N LEU A 254 -8.56 -9.86 -9.37
CA LEU A 254 -9.71 -8.98 -9.60
C LEU A 254 -9.27 -7.58 -10.04
N ALA A 255 -8.32 -6.97 -9.32
CA ALA A 255 -7.81 -5.65 -9.64
C ALA A 255 -7.12 -5.61 -11.01
N MET A 256 -6.26 -6.58 -11.33
CA MET A 256 -5.53 -6.65 -12.60
C MET A 256 -6.44 -6.93 -13.80
N ALA A 257 -7.56 -7.63 -13.60
CA ALA A 257 -8.57 -7.85 -14.64
C ALA A 257 -9.44 -6.60 -14.87
N SER A 258 -9.85 -5.92 -13.79
CA SER A 258 -10.86 -4.85 -13.83
C SER A 258 -10.28 -3.45 -14.03
N TYR A 259 -9.15 -3.10 -13.41
CA TYR A 259 -8.59 -1.73 -13.44
C TYR A 259 -8.29 -1.20 -14.83
N PRO A 260 -7.71 -1.96 -15.79
CA PRO A 260 -7.52 -1.47 -17.15
C PRO A 260 -8.83 -1.05 -17.79
N ILE A 261 -9.86 -1.89 -17.66
CA ILE A 261 -11.17 -1.65 -18.26
C ILE A 261 -11.92 -0.49 -17.58
N LEU A 262 -11.88 -0.43 -16.25
CA LEU A 262 -12.50 0.67 -15.51
C LEU A 262 -11.81 2.00 -15.81
N SER A 263 -10.48 2.01 -15.91
CA SER A 263 -9.72 3.18 -16.33
C SER A 263 -10.15 3.72 -17.69
N ASP A 264 -10.45 2.83 -18.64
CA ASP A 264 -10.84 3.24 -20.00
C ASP A 264 -12.31 3.67 -20.08
N ARG A 265 -13.19 3.09 -19.25
CA ARG A 265 -14.65 3.30 -19.35
C ARG A 265 -15.18 4.44 -18.48
N LEU A 266 -14.53 4.77 -17.37
CA LEU A 266 -15.07 5.70 -16.38
C LEU A 266 -14.73 7.18 -16.63
N ASN A 267 -14.20 7.54 -17.80
CA ASN A 267 -13.97 8.93 -18.24
C ASN A 267 -13.43 9.86 -17.13
N ARG A 268 -14.18 10.92 -16.77
CA ARG A 268 -13.79 11.92 -15.76
C ARG A 268 -13.44 11.33 -14.40
N PHE A 269 -14.13 10.25 -13.98
CA PHE A 269 -13.81 9.55 -12.74
C PHE A 269 -12.43 8.90 -12.81
N ALA A 270 -12.13 8.23 -13.94
CA ALA A 270 -10.81 7.65 -14.16
C ALA A 270 -9.71 8.72 -14.20
N ASP A 271 -9.95 9.85 -14.85
CA ASP A 271 -8.99 10.97 -14.92
C ASP A 271 -8.65 11.55 -13.54
N TYR A 272 -9.66 11.66 -12.68
CA TYR A 272 -9.45 12.08 -11.30
C TYR A 272 -8.51 11.11 -10.58
N PHE A 273 -8.79 9.80 -10.62
CA PHE A 273 -7.97 8.81 -9.95
C PHE A 273 -6.59 8.61 -10.60
N ARG A 274 -6.45 8.78 -11.92
CA ARG A 274 -5.15 8.83 -12.60
C ARG A 274 -4.28 9.97 -12.07
N LYS A 275 -4.88 11.14 -11.83
CA LYS A 275 -4.20 12.28 -11.23
C LYS A 275 -3.71 11.98 -9.80
N ILE A 276 -4.60 11.48 -8.97
CA ILE A 276 -4.34 11.12 -7.57
C ILE A 276 -3.30 10.00 -7.47
N GLY A 277 -3.39 8.98 -8.32
CA GLY A 277 -2.49 7.84 -8.30
C GLY A 277 -1.02 8.18 -8.55
N LYS A 278 -0.75 9.29 -9.25
CA LYS A 278 0.63 9.81 -9.42
C LYS A 278 1.29 10.15 -8.09
N ASP A 279 0.50 10.60 -7.14
CA ASP A 279 0.92 11.08 -5.83
C ASP A 279 0.43 10.15 -4.69
N SER A 280 -0.01 8.93 -5.03
CA SER A 280 -0.62 7.99 -4.09
C SER A 280 0.22 7.70 -2.85
N LEU A 281 1.56 7.68 -2.99
CA LEU A 281 2.46 7.49 -1.85
C LEU A 281 2.37 8.62 -0.83
N VAL A 282 2.21 9.86 -1.29
CA VAL A 282 2.09 11.03 -0.41
C VAL A 282 0.79 10.98 0.35
N ILE A 283 -0.32 10.69 -0.35
CA ILE A 283 -1.65 10.53 0.28
C ILE A 283 -1.62 9.37 1.27
N TYR A 284 -0.95 8.25 0.90
CA TYR A 284 -0.74 7.12 1.79
C TYR A 284 -0.04 7.51 3.11
N LEU A 285 0.93 8.41 3.06
CA LEU A 285 1.62 8.86 4.27
C LEU A 285 0.79 9.87 5.09
N LEU A 286 0.11 10.80 4.42
CA LEU A 286 -0.57 11.91 5.09
C LEU A 286 -1.93 11.51 5.70
N HIS A 287 -2.66 10.56 5.11
CA HIS A 287 -4.01 10.24 5.56
C HIS A 287 -4.07 9.73 7.01
N ALA A 288 -3.13 8.87 7.41
CA ALA A 288 -3.22 8.19 8.71
C ALA A 288 -3.13 9.15 9.91
N PRO A 289 -2.17 10.11 9.98
CA PRO A 289 -2.19 11.14 11.01
C PRO A 289 -3.45 12.00 10.96
N ILE A 290 -3.92 12.40 9.77
CA ILE A 290 -5.13 13.24 9.64
C ILE A 290 -6.36 12.50 10.18
N VAL A 291 -6.56 11.25 9.76
CA VAL A 291 -7.68 10.41 10.23
C VAL A 291 -7.63 10.22 11.75
N SER A 292 -6.45 9.97 12.30
CA SER A 292 -6.27 9.78 13.74
C SER A 292 -6.57 11.05 14.53
N VAL A 293 -6.06 12.20 14.09
CA VAL A 293 -6.33 13.50 14.72
C VAL A 293 -7.82 13.85 14.63
N THR A 294 -8.44 13.64 13.46
CA THR A 294 -9.88 13.85 13.26
C THR A 294 -10.71 13.04 14.24
N ARG A 295 -10.43 11.74 14.36
CA ARG A 295 -11.13 10.86 15.30
C ARG A 295 -10.98 11.34 16.74
N ILE A 296 -9.76 11.63 17.17
CA ILE A 296 -9.48 12.09 18.55
C ILE A 296 -10.20 13.42 18.83
N ALA A 297 -10.18 14.36 17.89
CA ALA A 297 -10.86 15.64 18.02
C ALA A 297 -12.38 15.46 18.18
N LEU A 298 -13.01 14.66 17.33
CA LEU A 298 -14.44 14.38 17.41
C LEU A 298 -14.82 13.70 18.73
N LEU A 299 -14.03 12.73 19.19
CA LEU A 299 -14.25 12.07 20.48
C LEU A 299 -14.13 13.06 21.66
N LYS A 300 -13.15 13.96 21.63
CA LYS A 300 -13.00 15.00 22.66
C LYS A 300 -14.14 16.03 22.66
N LEU A 301 -14.75 16.29 21.49
CA LEU A 301 -15.93 17.13 21.35
C LEU A 301 -17.23 16.41 21.73
N GLY A 302 -17.16 15.17 22.22
CA GLY A 302 -18.35 14.41 22.63
C GLY A 302 -19.20 13.86 21.49
N VAL A 303 -18.69 13.86 20.26
CA VAL A 303 -19.43 13.32 19.11
C VAL A 303 -19.47 11.78 19.22
N SER A 304 -20.66 11.23 19.48
CA SER A 304 -20.91 9.78 19.60
C SER A 304 -21.43 9.13 18.32
N ASN A 305 -21.87 9.92 17.34
CA ASN A 305 -22.43 9.40 16.10
C ASN A 305 -21.32 8.86 15.18
N ILE A 306 -21.35 7.54 14.94
CA ILE A 306 -20.34 6.83 14.13
C ILE A 306 -20.29 7.31 12.66
N PHE A 307 -21.45 7.67 12.08
CA PHE A 307 -21.50 8.16 10.70
C PHE A 307 -20.76 9.49 10.54
N ILE A 308 -20.85 10.37 11.52
CA ILE A 308 -20.09 11.63 11.55
C ILE A 308 -18.59 11.32 11.55
N HIS A 309 -18.14 10.37 12.37
CA HIS A 309 -16.75 9.94 12.40
C HIS A 309 -16.29 9.39 11.05
N ILE A 310 -17.08 8.55 10.40
CA ILE A 310 -16.74 7.97 9.09
C ILE A 310 -16.68 9.07 8.03
N VAL A 311 -17.69 9.90 7.92
CA VAL A 311 -17.78 10.97 6.92
C VAL A 311 -16.65 11.99 7.10
N MET A 312 -16.45 12.49 8.32
CA MET A 312 -15.39 13.46 8.60
C MET A 312 -13.99 12.84 8.45
N GLY A 313 -13.82 11.59 8.91
CA GLY A 313 -12.58 10.85 8.72
C GLY A 313 -12.21 10.66 7.24
N LEU A 314 -13.19 10.33 6.39
CA LEU A 314 -13.00 10.21 4.95
C LEU A 314 -12.74 11.55 4.28
N LEU A 315 -13.56 12.56 4.56
CA LEU A 315 -13.43 13.88 3.94
C LEU A 315 -12.08 14.52 4.31
N LEU A 316 -11.75 14.55 5.59
CA LEU A 316 -10.51 15.17 6.04
C LEU A 316 -9.29 14.30 5.69
N GLY A 317 -9.38 12.98 5.84
CA GLY A 317 -8.30 12.05 5.42
C GLY A 317 -7.98 12.15 3.94
N TRP A 318 -8.99 12.23 3.08
CA TRP A 318 -8.82 12.32 1.65
C TRP A 318 -8.46 13.73 1.18
N PHE A 319 -9.36 14.69 1.37
CA PHE A 319 -9.16 16.05 0.88
C PHE A 319 -8.09 16.81 1.68
N GLY A 320 -7.93 16.56 2.98
CA GLY A 320 -6.85 17.10 3.78
C GLY A 320 -5.47 16.65 3.27
N SER A 321 -5.32 15.37 2.92
CA SER A 321 -4.07 14.87 2.31
C SER A 321 -3.79 15.52 0.96
N ILE A 322 -4.81 15.69 0.12
CA ILE A 322 -4.68 16.36 -1.18
C ILE A 322 -4.32 17.85 -1.00
N LEU A 323 -4.94 18.51 -0.04
CA LEU A 323 -4.65 19.92 0.28
C LEU A 323 -3.22 20.11 0.75
N ILE A 324 -2.75 19.30 1.70
CA ILE A 324 -1.36 19.36 2.19
C ILE A 324 -0.38 19.10 1.04
N LEU A 325 -0.64 18.09 0.19
CA LEU A 325 0.14 17.84 -1.00
C LEU A 325 0.18 19.05 -1.95
N TYR A 326 -0.97 19.67 -2.19
CA TYR A 326 -1.06 20.86 -3.05
C TYR A 326 -0.27 22.03 -2.48
N LEU A 327 -0.43 22.31 -1.18
CA LEU A 327 0.31 23.38 -0.49
C LEU A 327 1.82 23.10 -0.47
N SER A 328 2.23 21.86 -0.20
CA SER A 328 3.64 21.49 -0.21
C SER A 328 4.33 21.74 -1.56
N LYS A 329 3.59 21.56 -2.67
CA LYS A 329 4.12 21.86 -4.02
C LYS A 329 4.24 23.34 -4.32
N LYS A 330 3.53 24.22 -3.59
CA LYS A 330 3.61 25.67 -3.74
C LYS A 330 4.71 26.33 -2.91
N ILE A 331 5.06 25.73 -1.78
CA ILE A 331 6.08 26.24 -0.87
C ILE A 331 7.46 25.71 -1.34
N PRO A 332 8.45 26.56 -1.57
CA PRO A 332 9.79 26.13 -1.99
C PRO A 332 10.35 25.08 -1.03
N TYR A 333 10.85 23.98 -1.59
CA TYR A 333 11.44 22.83 -0.88
C TYR A 333 10.52 22.04 0.05
N ALA A 334 9.28 22.45 0.32
CA ALA A 334 8.38 21.73 1.22
C ALA A 334 8.00 20.34 0.68
N ASP A 335 7.98 20.15 -0.64
CA ASP A 335 7.74 18.86 -1.28
C ASP A 335 9.01 17.98 -1.41
N PHE A 336 10.18 18.44 -0.90
CA PHE A 336 11.41 17.65 -0.91
C PHE A 336 11.25 16.29 -0.24
N VAL A 337 10.54 16.26 0.87
CA VAL A 337 10.29 15.03 1.63
C VAL A 337 9.54 13.97 0.80
N PHE A 338 8.64 14.41 -0.08
CA PHE A 338 7.83 13.52 -0.92
C PHE A 338 8.50 13.24 -2.27
N TYR A 339 9.29 14.19 -2.79
CA TYR A 339 9.91 14.12 -4.12
C TYR A 339 11.41 14.46 -4.08
N PRO A 340 12.22 13.76 -3.27
CA PRO A 340 13.62 14.11 -3.07
C PRO A 340 14.42 14.12 -4.37
N MET A 341 14.11 13.23 -5.32
CA MET A 341 14.81 13.15 -6.60
C MET A 341 14.57 14.36 -7.52
N LYS A 342 13.52 15.15 -7.27
CA LYS A 342 13.26 16.41 -7.99
C LYS A 342 14.38 17.42 -7.75
N TYR A 343 14.95 17.42 -6.55
CA TYR A 343 15.97 18.36 -6.09
C TYR A 343 17.39 17.81 -6.26
N LEU A 344 17.61 16.54 -5.96
CA LEU A 344 18.93 15.91 -6.01
C LEU A 344 19.46 15.68 -7.44
N ARG A 345 18.57 15.58 -8.45
CA ARG A 345 18.99 15.50 -9.86
C ARG A 345 19.41 16.83 -10.48
N LYS A 346 19.11 17.97 -9.85
CA LYS A 346 19.51 19.31 -10.32
C LYS A 346 20.93 19.70 -9.93
N VAL A 347 21.58 18.92 -9.07
CA VAL A 347 22.93 19.18 -8.54
C VAL A 347 24.03 18.47 -9.36
N LYS A 348 23.69 17.90 -10.54
CA LYS A 348 24.66 17.33 -11.47
C LYS A 348 24.76 18.12 -12.75
#